data_60de36e4cee1a69db41697d1c3f8b95b
#
_entry.id   60de36e4cee1a69db41697d1c3f8b95b
#
_cell.length_a   1.000
_cell.length_b   1.000
_cell.length_c   1.000
_cell.angle_alpha   90.00
_cell.angle_beta   90.00
_cell.angle_gamma   90.00
#
_symmetry.space_group_name_H-M   'P 1'
#
loop_
_entity.id
_entity.type
_entity.pdbx_description
1 polymer ?
#
loop_
_entity_poly.entity_id
_entity_poly.type
_entity_poly.pdbx_seq_one_letter_code
_entity_poly.pdbx_strand_id
1 'polypeptide(L)'
;DLRMSRGLGDVYKRQDVKRVIEESGKTIGIKDYAETWTSYLKSQGYHLYILSNYSQFMLDQTRPGKMPFLKNMDGVIFSCEVQQIKPEADIYETLLSRFGLKPEESVFLDDRPENCEAARKLGIHAIEFHDLKQAAKELEKLGVK
;
A
#
# COMPACT_ATOMS: atom_id res chain seq x y z
N ASP A 1 -1.59 -4.10 2.94
CA ASP A 1 -1.27 -2.72 2.58
C ASP A 1 -0.46 -2.69 1.32
N LEU A 2 -0.96 -1.98 0.36
CA LEU A 2 -0.43 -1.95 -0.98
C LEU A 2 0.18 -0.60 -1.27
N ARG A 3 1.30 -0.62 -1.95
CA ARG A 3 1.98 0.59 -2.32
C ARG A 3 2.61 0.47 -3.68
N MET A 4 2.54 1.51 -4.48
CA MET A 4 3.16 1.50 -5.78
C MET A 4 3.85 2.82 -6.08
N SER A 5 4.81 2.77 -7.00
CA SER A 5 5.56 3.93 -7.41
C SER A 5 5.62 3.98 -8.93
N ARG A 6 5.38 5.14 -9.49
CA ARG A 6 5.41 5.37 -10.92
C ARG A 6 6.81 5.77 -11.37
N GLY A 7 7.11 5.51 -12.63
CA GLY A 7 8.35 5.96 -13.22
C GLY A 7 8.42 7.47 -13.35
N LEU A 8 9.51 7.98 -13.86
CA LEU A 8 9.86 9.39 -13.80
C LEU A 8 9.13 10.32 -14.76
N GLY A 9 8.21 9.82 -15.55
CA GLY A 9 7.66 10.56 -16.67
C GLY A 9 6.72 11.72 -16.35
N ASP A 10 6.21 11.83 -15.14
CA ASP A 10 5.14 12.78 -14.84
C ASP A 10 5.55 13.88 -13.88
N VAL A 11 6.75 14.37 -14.03
CA VAL A 11 7.30 15.36 -13.11
C VAL A 11 6.54 16.68 -13.08
N TYR A 12 5.79 16.98 -14.13
CA TYR A 12 5.04 18.21 -14.20
C TYR A 12 3.74 18.20 -13.39
N LYS A 13 3.34 17.06 -12.88
CA LYS A 13 2.11 16.95 -12.10
C LYS A 13 2.37 17.30 -10.66
N ARG A 14 1.56 18.19 -10.11
CA ARG A 14 1.70 18.58 -8.72
C ARG A 14 1.43 17.43 -7.76
N GLN A 15 0.56 16.53 -8.18
CA GLN A 15 0.17 15.38 -7.39
C GLN A 15 0.93 14.14 -7.85
N ASP A 16 2.23 14.27 -7.98
CA ASP A 16 3.06 13.18 -8.47
C ASP A 16 3.14 12.05 -7.46
N VAL A 17 2.10 11.25 -7.45
CA VAL A 17 2.10 10.04 -6.62
C VAL A 17 2.87 8.97 -7.37
N LYS A 18 3.96 8.56 -6.81
CA LYS A 18 4.79 7.50 -7.38
C LYS A 18 4.62 6.18 -6.66
N ARG A 19 3.96 6.20 -5.52
CA ARG A 19 3.82 5.03 -4.67
C ARG A 19 2.44 4.93 -4.06
N VAL A 20 1.89 3.74 -4.07
CA VAL A 20 0.61 3.46 -3.44
C VAL A 20 0.82 2.45 -2.33
N ILE A 21 0.26 2.74 -1.17
CA ILE A 21 0.31 1.86 -0.01
C ILE A 21 -1.13 1.51 0.33
N GLU A 22 -1.43 0.23 0.41
CA GLU A 22 -2.79 -0.22 0.65
C GLU A 22 -2.83 -1.17 1.84
N GLU A 23 -3.93 -1.14 2.58
CA GLU A 23 -4.18 -2.10 3.61
C GLU A 23 -4.39 -3.48 2.98
N SER A 24 -3.72 -4.47 3.53
CA SER A 24 -3.74 -5.82 3.01
C SER A 24 -4.61 -6.74 3.86
N GLY A 25 -4.07 -7.83 4.26
CA GLY A 25 -4.67 -8.75 5.19
C GLY A 25 -5.95 -9.35 4.65
N LYS A 26 -6.97 -9.22 5.46
CA LYS A 26 -8.26 -9.83 5.15
C LYS A 26 -8.92 -9.25 3.91
N THR A 27 -8.64 -8.01 3.57
CA THR A 27 -9.29 -7.36 2.45
C THR A 27 -8.69 -7.80 1.12
N ILE A 28 -7.38 -7.74 1.00
CA ILE A 28 -6.71 -8.04 -0.26
C ILE A 28 -6.56 -9.54 -0.46
N GLY A 29 -6.24 -10.27 0.59
CA GLY A 29 -5.96 -11.69 0.49
C GLY A 29 -7.11 -12.54 -0.02
N ILE A 30 -8.33 -12.04 0.06
CA ILE A 30 -9.51 -12.79 -0.32
C ILE A 30 -10.28 -12.21 -1.50
N LYS A 31 -9.80 -11.12 -2.09
CA LYS A 31 -10.49 -10.51 -3.23
C LYS A 31 -9.88 -10.98 -4.54
N ASP A 32 -10.74 -11.41 -5.45
CA ASP A 32 -10.31 -11.95 -6.74
C ASP A 32 -9.51 -10.95 -7.57
N TYR A 33 -9.81 -9.67 -7.42
CA TYR A 33 -9.16 -8.64 -8.23
C TYR A 33 -7.75 -8.31 -7.77
N ALA A 34 -7.33 -8.75 -6.57
CA ALA A 34 -6.06 -8.31 -5.99
C ALA A 34 -4.86 -8.63 -6.89
N GLU A 35 -4.78 -9.84 -7.39
CA GLU A 35 -3.65 -10.22 -8.25
C GLU A 35 -3.70 -9.48 -9.59
N THR A 36 -4.87 -9.42 -10.19
CA THR A 36 -5.04 -8.74 -11.48
C THR A 36 -4.75 -7.25 -11.36
N TRP A 37 -5.30 -6.61 -10.34
CA TRP A 37 -5.11 -5.18 -10.14
C TRP A 37 -3.66 -4.83 -9.85
N THR A 38 -3.01 -5.60 -8.98
CA THR A 38 -1.61 -5.34 -8.66
C THR A 38 -0.71 -5.58 -9.87
N SER A 39 -1.01 -6.60 -10.67
CA SER A 39 -0.27 -6.83 -11.92
C SER A 39 -0.43 -5.66 -12.88
N TYR A 40 -1.66 -5.14 -13.00
CA TYR A 40 -1.92 -3.98 -13.85
C TYR A 40 -1.10 -2.77 -13.40
N LEU A 41 -1.12 -2.48 -12.09
CA LEU A 41 -0.40 -1.33 -11.56
C LEU A 41 1.11 -1.47 -11.77
N LYS A 42 1.64 -2.67 -11.61
CA LYS A 42 3.06 -2.90 -11.89
C LYS A 42 3.37 -2.64 -13.35
N SER A 43 2.49 -3.05 -14.25
CA SER A 43 2.70 -2.84 -15.69
C SER A 43 2.71 -1.34 -16.04
N GLN A 44 2.10 -0.51 -15.22
CA GLN A 44 2.08 0.95 -15.40
C GLN A 44 3.30 1.63 -14.81
N GLY A 45 4.24 0.88 -14.25
CA GLY A 45 5.49 1.42 -13.73
C GLY A 45 5.46 1.82 -12.27
N TYR A 46 4.45 1.41 -11.52
CA TYR A 46 4.38 1.70 -10.10
C TYR A 46 5.11 0.65 -9.28
N HIS A 47 5.65 1.06 -8.14
CA HIS A 47 6.20 0.14 -7.15
C HIS A 47 5.15 -0.10 -6.08
N LEU A 48 4.99 -1.36 -5.66
CA LEU A 48 3.93 -1.77 -4.76
C LEU A 48 4.50 -2.33 -3.46
N TYR A 49 3.89 -1.93 -2.35
CA TYR A 49 4.32 -2.38 -1.02
C TYR A 49 3.12 -2.75 -0.19
N ILE A 50 3.34 -3.64 0.77
CA ILE A 50 2.32 -4.04 1.73
C ILE A 50 2.74 -3.59 3.13
N LEU A 51 1.80 -2.99 3.86
CA LEU A 51 1.95 -2.62 5.25
C LEU A 51 0.72 -3.12 5.99
N SER A 52 0.87 -4.17 6.79
CA SER A 52 -0.28 -4.85 7.34
C SER A 52 -0.13 -5.16 8.83
N ASN A 53 -1.23 -4.94 9.57
CA ASN A 53 -1.34 -5.43 10.93
C ASN A 53 -1.72 -6.91 10.87
N TYR A 54 -0.74 -7.77 11.04
CA TYR A 54 -0.92 -9.20 10.84
C TYR A 54 -0.21 -9.97 11.93
N SER A 55 -0.91 -10.89 12.60
CA SER A 55 -0.30 -11.68 13.66
C SER A 55 0.57 -12.78 13.08
N GLN A 56 1.52 -13.24 13.89
CA GLN A 56 2.37 -14.34 13.48
C GLN A 56 1.54 -15.59 13.17
N PHE A 57 0.51 -15.83 13.97
CA PHE A 57 -0.38 -16.97 13.75
C PHE A 57 -1.02 -16.89 12.36
N MET A 58 -1.59 -15.73 12.01
CA MET A 58 -2.23 -15.54 10.71
C MET A 58 -1.23 -15.68 9.58
N LEU A 59 -0.03 -15.17 9.77
CA LEU A 59 1.01 -15.24 8.75
C LEU A 59 1.41 -16.70 8.47
N ASP A 60 1.56 -17.47 9.52
CA ASP A 60 1.90 -18.90 9.39
C ASP A 60 0.82 -19.67 8.66
N GLN A 61 -0.45 -19.25 8.83
CA GLN A 61 -1.58 -19.91 8.18
C GLN A 61 -1.73 -19.54 6.70
N THR A 62 -1.29 -18.37 6.30
CA THR A 62 -1.63 -17.84 4.98
C THR A 62 -0.45 -17.72 4.02
N ARG A 63 0.77 -17.57 4.52
CA ARG A 63 1.92 -17.27 3.66
C ARG A 63 2.14 -18.28 2.53
N PRO A 64 2.14 -19.60 2.78
CA PRO A 64 2.41 -20.57 1.71
C PRO A 64 1.25 -20.71 0.73
N GLY A 65 1.21 -19.87 -0.27
CA GLY A 65 0.29 -20.03 -1.39
C GLY A 65 -1.07 -19.40 -1.26
N LYS A 66 -1.30 -18.62 -0.22
CA LYS A 66 -2.61 -17.98 -0.05
C LYS A 66 -2.59 -16.47 -0.31
N MET A 67 -1.46 -15.97 -0.75
CA MET A 67 -1.34 -14.56 -1.13
C MET A 67 -0.62 -14.46 -2.47
N PRO A 68 -1.28 -14.87 -3.56
CA PRO A 68 -0.61 -14.87 -4.88
C PRO A 68 -0.19 -13.49 -5.35
N PHE A 69 -0.87 -12.43 -4.88
CA PHE A 69 -0.51 -11.07 -5.24
C PHE A 69 0.86 -10.64 -4.68
N LEU A 70 1.42 -11.39 -3.72
CA LEU A 70 2.72 -11.04 -3.14
C LEU A 70 3.84 -11.01 -4.18
N LYS A 71 3.70 -11.77 -5.25
CA LYS A 71 4.70 -11.77 -6.33
C LYS A 71 4.82 -10.40 -7.01
N ASN A 72 3.79 -9.58 -6.90
CA ASN A 72 3.77 -8.25 -7.50
C ASN A 72 4.33 -7.18 -6.56
N MET A 73 4.70 -7.55 -5.33
CA MET A 73 5.12 -6.58 -4.33
C MET A 73 6.63 -6.35 -4.37
N ASP A 74 7.00 -5.08 -4.25
CA ASP A 74 8.40 -4.69 -4.13
C ASP A 74 8.88 -4.74 -2.69
N GLY A 75 7.98 -4.78 -1.74
CA GLY A 75 8.32 -4.94 -0.34
C GLY A 75 7.09 -5.20 0.50
N VAL A 76 7.30 -5.82 1.65
CA VAL A 76 6.21 -6.23 2.55
C VAL A 76 6.66 -6.01 3.99
N ILE A 77 5.78 -5.38 4.79
CA ILE A 77 5.98 -5.28 6.22
C ILE A 77 4.73 -5.78 6.92
N PHE A 78 4.90 -6.84 7.71
CA PHE A 78 3.85 -7.34 8.59
C PHE A 78 4.20 -6.92 10.02
N SER A 79 3.19 -6.44 10.76
CA SER A 79 3.38 -5.91 12.11
C SER A 79 4.09 -6.90 13.03
N CYS A 80 3.80 -8.18 12.90
CA CYS A 80 4.41 -9.19 13.76
C CYS A 80 5.92 -9.35 13.51
N GLU A 81 6.39 -8.98 12.33
CA GLU A 81 7.80 -9.10 11.99
C GLU A 81 8.64 -7.92 12.46
N VAL A 82 8.01 -6.76 12.66
CA VAL A 82 8.70 -5.55 13.12
C VAL A 82 8.29 -5.12 14.51
N GLN A 83 7.29 -5.81 15.09
CA GLN A 83 6.75 -5.50 16.42
C GLN A 83 6.26 -4.05 16.53
N GLN A 84 5.62 -3.60 15.47
CA GLN A 84 5.02 -2.28 15.36
C GLN A 84 3.66 -2.45 14.72
N ILE A 85 2.72 -1.56 15.01
CA ILE A 85 1.36 -1.66 14.46
C ILE A 85 0.84 -0.30 13.99
N LYS A 86 -0.04 -0.33 12.98
CA LYS A 86 -0.82 0.85 12.61
C LYS A 86 -1.87 1.08 13.70
N PRO A 87 -2.22 2.28 14.06
CA PRO A 87 -1.84 3.54 13.42
C PRO A 87 -0.63 4.24 14.04
N GLU A 88 0.23 3.52 14.73
CA GLU A 88 1.42 4.13 15.31
C GLU A 88 2.39 4.57 14.23
N ALA A 89 3.02 5.73 14.44
CA ALA A 89 3.91 6.32 13.43
C ALA A 89 5.08 5.42 13.08
N ASP A 90 5.56 4.64 14.03
CA ASP A 90 6.75 3.81 13.87
C ASP A 90 6.71 2.90 12.65
N ILE A 91 5.58 2.25 12.42
CA ILE A 91 5.50 1.27 11.33
C ILE A 91 5.54 1.94 9.96
N TYR A 92 4.96 3.15 9.86
CA TYR A 92 5.03 3.92 8.62
C TYR A 92 6.46 4.41 8.37
N GLU A 93 7.13 4.86 9.41
CA GLU A 93 8.52 5.31 9.30
C GLU A 93 9.45 4.17 8.93
N THR A 94 9.20 2.97 9.47
CA THR A 94 9.96 1.78 9.11
C THR A 94 9.79 1.48 7.63
N LEU A 95 8.56 1.56 7.13
CA LEU A 95 8.30 1.34 5.70
C LEU A 95 9.06 2.35 4.84
N LEU A 96 8.95 3.62 5.18
CA LEU A 96 9.58 4.68 4.39
C LEU A 96 11.10 4.52 4.39
N SER A 97 11.71 4.28 5.54
CA SER A 97 13.17 4.17 5.62
C SER A 97 13.70 2.88 5.03
N ARG A 98 13.02 1.77 5.26
CA ARG A 98 13.48 0.47 4.77
C ARG A 98 13.56 0.43 3.25
N PHE A 99 12.59 1.06 2.58
CA PHE A 99 12.51 1.01 1.13
C PHE A 99 12.89 2.33 0.46
N GLY A 100 13.42 3.28 1.22
CA GLY A 100 13.90 4.55 0.69
C GLY A 100 12.82 5.38 0.04
N LEU A 101 11.69 5.54 0.70
CA LEU A 101 10.49 6.12 0.11
C LEU A 101 10.22 7.53 0.63
N LYS A 102 9.69 8.37 -0.26
CA LYS A 102 9.31 9.73 0.09
C LYS A 102 7.82 9.78 0.35
N PRO A 103 7.40 10.32 1.50
CA PRO A 103 5.97 10.37 1.82
C PRO A 103 5.13 11.07 0.77
N GLU A 104 5.63 12.19 0.25
CA GLU A 104 4.89 12.99 -0.74
C GLU A 104 4.71 12.29 -2.08
N GLU A 105 5.48 11.23 -2.34
CA GLU A 105 5.37 10.43 -3.56
C GLU A 105 4.63 9.12 -3.32
N SER A 106 4.00 8.98 -2.16
CA SER A 106 3.37 7.73 -1.75
C SER A 106 1.90 7.96 -1.46
N VAL A 107 1.09 6.94 -1.76
CA VAL A 107 -0.31 6.94 -1.34
C VAL A 107 -0.60 5.63 -0.62
N PHE A 108 -1.33 5.75 0.48
CA PHE A 108 -1.68 4.65 1.37
C PHE A 108 -3.17 4.37 1.25
N LEU A 109 -3.52 3.13 1.00
CA LEU A 109 -4.92 2.70 0.90
C LEU A 109 -5.23 1.77 2.07
N ASP A 110 -6.21 2.14 2.88
CA ASP A 110 -6.55 1.39 4.08
C ASP A 110 -8.03 1.62 4.40
N ASP A 111 -8.72 0.61 4.87
CA ASP A 111 -10.14 0.72 5.19
C ASP A 111 -10.41 1.36 6.55
N ARG A 112 -9.39 1.62 7.34
CA ARG A 112 -9.55 2.23 8.66
C ARG A 112 -9.16 3.71 8.63
N PRO A 113 -10.11 4.60 9.03
CA PRO A 113 -9.82 6.05 9.02
C PRO A 113 -8.62 6.43 9.88
N GLU A 114 -8.46 5.81 11.04
CA GLU A 114 -7.35 6.13 11.94
C GLU A 114 -5.99 5.79 11.31
N ASN A 115 -5.93 4.73 10.52
CA ASN A 115 -4.71 4.37 9.84
C ASN A 115 -4.37 5.36 8.73
N CYS A 116 -5.38 5.83 8.02
CA CYS A 116 -5.22 6.85 6.99
C CYS A 116 -4.77 8.17 7.58
N GLU A 117 -5.35 8.56 8.70
CA GLU A 117 -4.99 9.80 9.36
C GLU A 117 -3.53 9.79 9.82
N ALA A 118 -3.09 8.65 10.38
CA ALA A 118 -1.70 8.51 10.79
C ALA A 118 -0.74 8.66 9.62
N ALA A 119 -1.10 8.11 8.46
CA ALA A 119 -0.28 8.26 7.26
C ALA A 119 -0.22 9.73 6.82
N ARG A 120 -1.34 10.44 6.87
CA ARG A 120 -1.40 11.85 6.48
C ARG A 120 -0.51 12.72 7.35
N LYS A 121 -0.43 12.41 8.63
CA LYS A 121 0.42 13.16 9.56
C LYS A 121 1.91 13.09 9.19
N LEU A 122 2.30 12.07 8.45
CA LEU A 122 3.67 11.91 7.99
C LEU A 122 3.86 12.41 6.56
N GLY A 123 2.84 13.03 5.98
CA GLY A 123 2.94 13.57 4.63
C GLY A 123 2.61 12.58 3.53
N ILE A 124 2.13 11.39 3.87
CA ILE A 124 1.72 10.38 2.90
C ILE A 124 0.29 10.69 2.47
N HIS A 125 0.02 10.64 1.16
CA HIS A 125 -1.36 10.71 0.68
C HIS A 125 -2.09 9.47 1.15
N ALA A 126 -3.33 9.61 1.59
CA ALA A 126 -4.08 8.47 2.08
C ALA A 126 -5.51 8.47 1.56
N ILE A 127 -5.99 7.28 1.23
CA ILE A 127 -7.34 7.07 0.71
C ILE A 127 -7.99 6.02 1.59
N GLU A 128 -9.16 6.37 2.16
CA GLU A 128 -9.92 5.38 2.91
C GLU A 128 -10.60 4.46 1.91
N PHE A 129 -10.21 3.19 1.94
CA PHE A 129 -10.63 2.20 0.96
C PHE A 129 -12.02 1.67 1.29
N HIS A 130 -12.95 1.79 0.35
CA HIS A 130 -14.30 1.22 0.48
C HIS A 130 -14.53 0.12 -0.54
N ASP A 131 -14.15 0.36 -1.80
CA ASP A 131 -14.20 -0.64 -2.84
C ASP A 131 -13.22 -0.25 -3.95
N LEU A 132 -12.97 -1.17 -4.87
CA LEU A 132 -11.99 -0.94 -5.92
C LEU A 132 -12.35 0.24 -6.81
N LYS A 133 -13.62 0.38 -7.16
CA LYS A 133 -14.06 1.45 -8.05
C LYS A 133 -13.82 2.82 -7.42
N GLN A 134 -14.18 2.97 -6.15
CA GLN A 134 -13.95 4.21 -5.42
C GLN A 134 -12.45 4.49 -5.29
N ALA A 135 -11.66 3.48 -4.95
CA ALA A 135 -10.22 3.65 -4.79
C ALA A 135 -9.57 4.06 -6.11
N ALA A 136 -9.97 3.44 -7.21
CA ALA A 136 -9.43 3.78 -8.53
C ALA A 136 -9.72 5.23 -8.89
N LYS A 137 -10.92 5.73 -8.59
CA LYS A 137 -11.27 7.13 -8.85
C LYS A 137 -10.43 8.08 -8.01
N GLU A 138 -10.24 7.76 -6.73
CA GLU A 138 -9.44 8.60 -5.86
C GLU A 138 -7.97 8.61 -6.29
N LEU A 139 -7.46 7.46 -6.72
CA LEU A 139 -6.09 7.38 -7.24
C LEU A 139 -5.92 8.20 -8.50
N GLU A 140 -6.93 8.18 -9.37
CA GLU A 140 -6.90 8.96 -10.60
C GLU A 140 -6.77 10.45 -10.32
N LYS A 141 -7.43 10.94 -9.28
CA LYS A 141 -7.32 12.34 -8.86
C LYS A 141 -5.89 12.69 -8.44
N LEU A 142 -5.13 11.71 -7.99
CA LEU A 142 -3.73 11.88 -7.61
C LEU A 142 -2.77 11.59 -8.75
N GLY A 143 -3.29 11.34 -9.94
CA GLY A 143 -2.46 11.06 -11.11
C GLY A 143 -2.10 9.59 -11.29
N VAL A 144 -2.72 8.70 -10.55
CA VAL A 144 -2.47 7.25 -10.64
C VAL A 144 -3.56 6.63 -11.52
N LYS A 145 -3.18 6.03 -12.63
CA LYS A 145 -4.14 5.45 -13.58
C LYS A 145 -3.95 3.96 -13.77
#